data_12af09be688a86539baaaddd6e2b09e3
#
_entry.id   12af09be688a86539baaaddd6e2b09e3
#
_cell.length_a   1.000
_cell.length_b   1.000
_cell.length_c   1.000
_cell.angle_alpha   90.00
_cell.angle_beta   90.00
_cell.angle_gamma   90.00
#
_symmetry.space_group_name_H-M   'P 1'
#
loop_
_entity.id
_entity.type
_entity.pdbx_description
1 polymer ?
#
loop_
_entity_poly.entity_id
_entity_poly.type
_entity_poly.pdbx_seq_one_letter_code
_entity_poly.pdbx_strand_id
1 'polypeptide(L)'
;MHSTYFPCSDIATPVIDIIKPSIARAYDAALNGKDNYEVDRELLQQILRVAPEAKQIAWDNRMFLTRMVRFLADKAGITQFLDCGSGLPTAENTHQIAQRIRPDARVIYVDNDPVVLSYGRALLQDNDQTHLIGADIFEPHQIIDNHDIRKYLDFSEPIALLQNGTLHHCGGTRSPADIMREYIDALPSGSYVGISHFLDPEISEYSELARRIEQVFLHSPLGCGWFRTRAEIEGMFAGLELLEPGLALCAQWWPDGPQITPLYPVQHCIAGGVGRKP
;
A
#
# COMPACT_ATOMS: atom_id res chain seq x y z
N MET A 1 -14.58 33.50 37.21
CA MET A 1 -13.52 33.06 36.27
C MET A 1 -13.05 31.71 36.74
N HIS A 2 -13.65 30.62 36.21
CA HIS A 2 -13.18 29.27 36.47
C HIS A 2 -12.51 28.76 35.18
N SER A 3 -11.19 28.70 35.21
CA SER A 3 -10.38 28.05 34.16
C SER A 3 -10.54 26.54 34.33
N THR A 4 -11.26 25.90 33.42
CA THR A 4 -11.31 24.44 33.30
C THR A 4 -10.06 23.99 32.60
N TYR A 5 -9.09 23.51 33.37
CA TYR A 5 -7.97 22.72 32.88
C TYR A 5 -8.52 21.38 32.38
N PHE A 6 -8.48 21.13 31.08
CA PHE A 6 -8.63 19.79 30.52
C PHE A 6 -7.31 19.04 30.80
N PRO A 7 -7.34 17.87 31.44
CA PRO A 7 -6.13 17.07 31.54
C PRO A 7 -5.72 16.61 30.15
N CYS A 8 -4.50 16.98 29.77
CA CYS A 8 -3.82 16.39 28.62
C CYS A 8 -3.70 14.88 28.92
N SER A 9 -4.49 14.05 28.27
CA SER A 9 -4.33 12.60 28.34
C SER A 9 -2.91 12.32 27.87
N ASP A 10 -2.14 11.59 28.68
CA ASP A 10 -0.80 11.09 28.39
C ASP A 10 -0.85 10.24 27.12
N ILE A 11 -0.73 10.87 25.97
CA ILE A 11 -0.45 10.20 24.71
C ILE A 11 1.04 9.89 24.80
N ALA A 12 1.36 8.67 25.24
CA ALA A 12 2.72 8.17 25.19
C ALA A 12 3.24 8.38 23.77
N THR A 13 4.24 9.23 23.63
CA THR A 13 4.90 9.45 22.35
C THR A 13 5.45 8.09 21.90
N PRO A 14 5.04 7.54 20.75
CA PRO A 14 5.51 6.24 20.32
C PRO A 14 7.03 6.27 20.22
N VAL A 15 7.68 5.27 20.80
CA VAL A 15 9.13 5.13 20.72
C VAL A 15 9.50 4.70 19.32
N ILE A 16 10.08 5.62 18.55
CA ILE A 16 10.56 5.35 17.19
C ILE A 16 11.85 4.54 17.30
N ASP A 17 11.83 3.32 16.78
CA ASP A 17 13.03 2.50 16.65
C ASP A 17 13.85 2.97 15.44
N ILE A 18 14.95 3.66 15.70
CA ILE A 18 15.91 4.11 14.68
C ILE A 18 17.04 3.12 14.42
N ILE A 19 17.06 1.99 15.13
CA ILE A 19 18.12 0.96 15.05
C ILE A 19 17.73 -0.11 14.04
N LYS A 20 16.42 -0.35 13.88
CA LYS A 20 15.90 -1.30 12.90
C LYS A 20 15.27 -0.57 11.70
N PRO A 21 15.43 -1.09 10.48
CA PRO A 21 14.72 -0.54 9.33
C PRO A 21 13.21 -0.75 9.48
N SER A 22 12.41 0.15 8.90
CA SER A 22 10.98 -0.08 8.70
C SER A 22 10.64 -0.14 7.22
N ILE A 23 9.54 -0.83 6.89
CA ILE A 23 9.05 -0.96 5.52
C ILE A 23 8.74 0.42 4.95
N ALA A 24 8.01 1.24 5.69
CA ALA A 24 7.61 2.58 5.27
C ALA A 24 8.82 3.48 4.99
N ARG A 25 9.84 3.48 5.86
CA ARG A 25 11.05 4.28 5.71
C ARG A 25 11.97 3.76 4.59
N ALA A 26 12.08 2.43 4.43
CA ALA A 26 12.84 1.85 3.33
C ALA A 26 12.20 2.17 1.96
N TYR A 27 10.87 2.18 1.89
CA TYR A 27 10.12 2.60 0.71
C TYR A 27 10.30 4.10 0.42
N ASP A 28 10.26 4.95 1.45
CA ASP A 28 10.57 6.39 1.34
C ASP A 28 11.98 6.61 0.77
N ALA A 29 12.98 5.89 1.28
CA ALA A 29 14.35 5.95 0.76
C ALA A 29 14.43 5.51 -0.73
N ALA A 30 13.68 4.49 -1.13
CA ALA A 30 13.63 4.03 -2.52
C ALA A 30 13.01 5.08 -3.46
N LEU A 31 12.06 5.87 -2.97
CA LEU A 31 11.44 7.00 -3.68
C LEU A 31 12.28 8.31 -3.60
N ASN A 32 13.48 8.28 -3.02
CA ASN A 32 14.34 9.45 -2.74
C ASN A 32 13.69 10.46 -1.78
N GLY A 33 12.86 9.99 -0.85
CA GLY A 33 12.29 10.78 0.22
C GLY A 33 13.32 11.19 1.28
N LYS A 34 12.86 11.91 2.30
CA LYS A 34 13.70 12.48 3.36
C LYS A 34 13.42 11.90 4.75
N ASP A 35 12.32 11.16 4.88
CA ASP A 35 11.80 10.68 6.16
C ASP A 35 12.26 9.26 6.45
N ASN A 36 13.56 9.00 6.21
CA ASN A 36 14.23 7.73 6.44
C ASN A 36 15.55 7.93 7.19
N TYR A 37 15.97 6.89 7.90
CA TYR A 37 17.22 6.88 8.65
C TYR A 37 18.32 6.09 7.92
N GLU A 38 19.53 6.10 8.48
CA GLU A 38 20.68 5.43 7.87
C GLU A 38 20.44 3.92 7.72
N VAL A 39 19.85 3.28 8.71
CA VAL A 39 19.55 1.85 8.70
C VAL A 39 18.60 1.44 7.55
N ASP A 40 17.66 2.32 7.18
CA ASP A 40 16.75 2.12 6.04
C ASP A 40 17.50 2.25 4.70
N ARG A 41 18.40 3.22 4.62
CA ARG A 41 19.27 3.41 3.44
C ARG A 41 20.29 2.28 3.28
N GLU A 42 20.81 1.74 4.38
CA GLU A 42 21.71 0.58 4.36
C GLU A 42 21.00 -0.66 3.80
N LEU A 43 19.75 -0.90 4.21
CA LEU A 43 18.93 -1.96 3.62
C LEU A 43 18.72 -1.74 2.12
N LEU A 44 18.34 -0.53 1.71
CA LEU A 44 18.21 -0.19 0.29
C LEU A 44 19.52 -0.43 -0.47
N GLN A 45 20.68 -0.07 0.10
CA GLN A 45 21.97 -0.32 -0.53
C GLN A 45 22.27 -1.82 -0.70
N GLN A 46 21.83 -2.67 0.25
CA GLN A 46 21.95 -4.13 0.10
C GLN A 46 21.11 -4.64 -1.09
N ILE A 47 19.89 -4.13 -1.24
CA ILE A 47 19.02 -4.46 -2.38
C ILE A 47 19.66 -3.97 -3.70
N LEU A 48 20.18 -2.75 -3.74
CA LEU A 48 20.82 -2.17 -4.94
C LEU A 48 22.10 -2.92 -5.36
N ARG A 49 22.78 -3.64 -4.46
CA ARG A 49 23.93 -4.49 -4.83
C ARG A 49 23.50 -5.70 -5.66
N VAL A 50 22.31 -6.24 -5.44
CA VAL A 50 21.79 -7.40 -6.17
C VAL A 50 20.89 -7.01 -7.34
N ALA A 51 20.31 -5.82 -7.29
CA ALA A 51 19.38 -5.26 -8.28
C ALA A 51 19.59 -3.73 -8.40
N PRO A 52 20.55 -3.25 -9.21
CA PRO A 52 20.89 -1.83 -9.29
C PRO A 52 19.72 -0.90 -9.61
N GLU A 53 18.75 -1.38 -10.37
CA GLU A 53 17.56 -0.61 -10.76
C GLU A 53 16.34 -0.85 -9.81
N ALA A 54 16.53 -1.44 -8.63
CA ALA A 54 15.43 -1.80 -7.72
C ALA A 54 14.52 -0.62 -7.32
N LYS A 55 15.02 0.61 -7.36
CA LYS A 55 14.19 1.80 -7.16
C LYS A 55 13.02 1.90 -8.16
N GLN A 56 13.15 1.33 -9.35
CA GLN A 56 12.07 1.32 -10.34
C GLN A 56 10.84 0.54 -9.83
N ILE A 57 11.04 -0.49 -9.01
CA ILE A 57 9.93 -1.21 -8.38
C ILE A 57 9.07 -0.24 -7.55
N ALA A 58 9.69 0.59 -6.71
CA ALA A 58 8.98 1.55 -5.89
C ALA A 58 8.28 2.64 -6.73
N TRP A 59 8.95 3.13 -7.78
CA TRP A 59 8.37 4.12 -8.69
C TRP A 59 7.20 3.56 -9.48
N ASP A 60 7.32 2.36 -10.05
CA ASP A 60 6.23 1.72 -10.80
C ASP A 60 5.03 1.44 -9.90
N ASN A 61 5.29 0.98 -8.67
CA ASN A 61 4.26 0.79 -7.65
C ASN A 61 3.53 2.11 -7.34
N ARG A 62 4.28 3.20 -7.17
CA ARG A 62 3.70 4.52 -6.90
C ARG A 62 2.87 5.03 -8.08
N MET A 63 3.37 4.88 -9.30
CA MET A 63 2.65 5.28 -10.51
C MET A 63 1.40 4.43 -10.74
N PHE A 64 1.45 3.13 -10.41
CA PHE A 64 0.27 2.26 -10.42
C PHE A 64 -0.80 2.79 -9.45
N LEU A 65 -0.44 3.09 -8.20
CA LEU A 65 -1.36 3.68 -7.22
C LEU A 65 -2.02 4.95 -7.76
N THR A 66 -1.24 5.87 -8.31
CA THR A 66 -1.73 7.14 -8.85
C THR A 66 -2.76 6.91 -9.96
N ARG A 67 -2.49 6.02 -10.92
CA ARG A 67 -3.40 5.71 -12.02
C ARG A 67 -4.66 5.00 -11.54
N MET A 68 -4.51 4.05 -10.60
CA MET A 68 -5.62 3.33 -9.99
C MET A 68 -6.56 4.28 -9.25
N VAL A 69 -6.07 5.12 -8.35
CA VAL A 69 -6.89 6.07 -7.58
C VAL A 69 -7.58 7.06 -8.52
N ARG A 70 -6.88 7.55 -9.53
CA ARG A 70 -7.44 8.44 -10.56
C ARG A 70 -8.60 7.76 -11.30
N PHE A 71 -8.45 6.52 -11.73
CA PHE A 71 -9.52 5.75 -12.36
C PHE A 71 -10.70 5.54 -11.41
N LEU A 72 -10.45 5.13 -10.18
CA LEU A 72 -11.50 4.85 -9.19
C LEU A 72 -12.33 6.10 -8.88
N ALA A 73 -11.69 7.25 -8.73
CA ALA A 73 -12.38 8.51 -8.47
C ALA A 73 -13.13 9.03 -9.71
N ASP A 74 -12.50 9.02 -10.91
CA ASP A 74 -13.06 9.62 -12.12
C ASP A 74 -14.06 8.71 -12.84
N LYS A 75 -13.64 7.47 -13.14
CA LYS A 75 -14.44 6.57 -14.00
C LYS A 75 -15.37 5.66 -13.21
N ALA A 76 -14.89 5.11 -12.09
CA ALA A 76 -15.72 4.27 -11.25
C ALA A 76 -16.64 5.08 -10.30
N GLY A 77 -16.36 6.36 -10.11
CA GLY A 77 -17.18 7.27 -9.30
C GLY A 77 -17.08 7.01 -7.78
N ILE A 78 -16.01 6.35 -7.34
CA ILE A 78 -15.81 6.04 -5.92
C ILE A 78 -15.50 7.32 -5.14
N THR A 79 -16.14 7.44 -3.99
CA THR A 79 -15.96 8.56 -3.04
C THR A 79 -15.45 8.11 -1.68
N GLN A 80 -15.24 6.81 -1.47
CA GLN A 80 -14.77 6.23 -0.22
C GLN A 80 -13.53 5.38 -0.47
N PHE A 81 -12.42 5.71 0.16
CA PHE A 81 -11.14 5.02 0.00
C PHE A 81 -10.62 4.53 1.35
N LEU A 82 -10.23 3.28 1.41
CA LEU A 82 -9.58 2.64 2.54
C LEU A 82 -8.18 2.20 2.10
N ASP A 83 -7.16 2.99 2.45
CA ASP A 83 -5.77 2.79 2.03
C ASP A 83 -5.00 2.07 3.15
N CYS A 84 -4.81 0.77 2.97
CA CYS A 84 -4.22 -0.14 3.93
C CYS A 84 -2.70 -0.24 3.74
N GLY A 85 -1.94 0.17 4.77
CA GLY A 85 -0.49 0.29 4.71
C GLY A 85 -0.08 1.54 3.98
N SER A 86 -0.55 2.69 4.45
CA SER A 86 -0.37 3.97 3.77
C SER A 86 1.08 4.39 3.59
N GLY A 87 1.97 3.92 4.48
CA GLY A 87 3.35 4.34 4.52
C GLY A 87 3.51 5.84 4.84
N LEU A 88 4.73 6.34 4.65
CA LEU A 88 5.03 7.76 4.85
C LEU A 88 4.42 8.62 3.74
N PRO A 89 3.98 9.85 4.05
CA PRO A 89 3.45 10.78 3.07
C PRO A 89 4.49 11.07 1.98
N THR A 90 4.04 11.08 0.74
CA THR A 90 4.86 11.37 -0.45
C THR A 90 4.37 12.63 -1.16
N ALA A 91 4.98 12.96 -2.31
CA ALA A 91 4.63 14.14 -3.09
C ALA A 91 3.15 14.21 -3.53
N GLU A 92 2.48 13.06 -3.68
CA GLU A 92 1.06 13.00 -4.05
C GLU A 92 0.40 11.80 -3.38
N ASN A 93 -0.36 12.05 -2.32
CA ASN A 93 -1.03 11.03 -1.53
C ASN A 93 -2.41 10.67 -2.10
N THR A 94 -2.95 9.51 -1.71
CA THR A 94 -4.25 8.99 -2.19
C THR A 94 -5.37 10.05 -2.07
N HIS A 95 -5.50 10.75 -0.93
CA HIS A 95 -6.51 11.79 -0.76
C HIS A 95 -6.34 12.96 -1.73
N GLN A 96 -5.10 13.39 -1.99
CA GLN A 96 -4.83 14.49 -2.90
C GLN A 96 -5.22 14.15 -4.34
N ILE A 97 -5.00 12.90 -4.77
CA ILE A 97 -5.42 12.42 -6.09
C ILE A 97 -6.95 12.33 -6.14
N ALA A 98 -7.57 11.66 -5.17
CA ALA A 98 -9.01 11.43 -5.14
C ALA A 98 -9.79 12.74 -5.02
N GLN A 99 -9.44 13.62 -4.09
CA GLN A 99 -10.13 14.88 -3.80
C GLN A 99 -9.94 15.95 -4.89
N ARG A 100 -8.88 15.87 -5.69
CA ARG A 100 -8.74 16.70 -6.90
C ARG A 100 -9.83 16.42 -7.93
N ILE A 101 -10.33 15.17 -7.98
CA ILE A 101 -11.35 14.69 -8.91
C ILE A 101 -12.74 14.74 -8.26
N ARG A 102 -12.81 14.27 -7.03
CA ARG A 102 -13.99 14.22 -6.17
C ARG A 102 -13.72 14.96 -4.87
N PRO A 103 -14.04 16.26 -4.78
CA PRO A 103 -13.75 17.05 -3.57
C PRO A 103 -14.42 16.50 -2.30
N ASP A 104 -15.46 15.68 -2.44
CA ASP A 104 -16.18 15.01 -1.38
C ASP A 104 -15.60 13.63 -1.01
N ALA A 105 -14.52 13.18 -1.67
CA ALA A 105 -13.93 11.89 -1.40
C ALA A 105 -13.36 11.80 0.02
N ARG A 106 -13.75 10.74 0.74
CA ARG A 106 -13.22 10.39 2.07
C ARG A 106 -12.11 9.37 1.92
N VAL A 107 -11.01 9.59 2.62
CA VAL A 107 -9.85 8.70 2.58
C VAL A 107 -9.43 8.36 3.99
N ILE A 108 -9.50 7.09 4.32
CA ILE A 108 -8.99 6.54 5.57
C ILE A 108 -7.69 5.82 5.26
N TYR A 109 -6.62 6.31 5.86
CA TYR A 109 -5.33 5.66 5.88
C TYR A 109 -5.23 4.73 7.08
N VAL A 110 -4.66 3.55 6.89
CA VAL A 110 -4.40 2.60 7.97
C VAL A 110 -2.94 2.20 7.92
N ASP A 111 -2.27 2.31 9.05
CA ASP A 111 -0.89 1.86 9.22
C ASP A 111 -0.63 1.50 10.69
N ASN A 112 0.38 0.69 10.96
CA ASN A 112 0.79 0.36 12.33
C ASN A 112 2.22 0.84 12.66
N ASP A 113 2.94 1.43 11.70
CA ASP A 113 4.28 1.97 11.93
C ASP A 113 4.19 3.26 12.79
N PRO A 114 4.86 3.32 13.97
CA PRO A 114 4.82 4.50 14.83
C PRO A 114 5.30 5.78 14.16
N VAL A 115 6.22 5.68 13.18
CA VAL A 115 6.71 6.84 12.42
C VAL A 115 5.61 7.34 11.51
N VAL A 116 4.94 6.44 10.76
CA VAL A 116 3.81 6.79 9.91
C VAL A 116 2.70 7.45 10.71
N LEU A 117 2.35 6.87 11.87
CA LEU A 117 1.31 7.42 12.74
C LEU A 117 1.66 8.81 13.28
N SER A 118 2.94 9.07 13.55
CA SER A 118 3.40 10.39 14.02
C SER A 118 3.39 11.44 12.92
N TYR A 119 3.90 11.11 11.73
CA TYR A 119 3.95 12.01 10.58
C TYR A 119 2.58 12.18 9.93
N GLY A 120 1.83 11.10 9.80
CA GLY A 120 0.55 11.11 9.13
C GLY A 120 -0.49 11.97 9.82
N ARG A 121 -0.49 12.03 11.15
CA ARG A 121 -1.39 12.95 11.89
C ARG A 121 -1.18 14.41 11.53
N ALA A 122 0.04 14.79 11.18
CA ALA A 122 0.37 16.17 10.82
C ALA A 122 0.19 16.47 9.33
N LEU A 123 0.38 15.46 8.44
CA LEU A 123 0.50 15.67 7.00
C LEU A 123 -0.61 15.03 6.17
N LEU A 124 -1.30 13.99 6.68
CA LEU A 124 -2.36 13.31 5.95
C LEU A 124 -3.76 13.80 6.34
N GLN A 125 -3.90 14.38 7.54
CA GLN A 125 -5.16 14.95 8.04
C GLN A 125 -5.23 16.45 7.76
N ASP A 126 -5.16 16.86 6.51
CA ASP A 126 -5.22 18.26 6.11
C ASP A 126 -6.65 18.79 5.89
N ASN A 127 -7.65 17.90 6.03
CA ASN A 127 -9.07 18.25 5.95
C ASN A 127 -9.95 17.24 6.73
N ASP A 128 -11.24 17.56 6.92
CA ASP A 128 -12.20 16.73 7.67
C ASP A 128 -12.58 15.40 6.99
N GLN A 129 -12.08 15.15 5.79
CA GLN A 129 -12.40 13.96 4.99
C GLN A 129 -11.21 13.00 4.89
N THR A 130 -10.08 13.34 5.51
CA THR A 130 -8.86 12.53 5.50
C THR A 130 -8.47 12.16 6.92
N HIS A 131 -8.37 10.86 7.20
CA HIS A 131 -8.06 10.36 8.54
C HIS A 131 -6.99 9.28 8.50
N LEU A 132 -6.19 9.17 9.56
CA LEU A 132 -5.21 8.11 9.77
C LEU A 132 -5.54 7.34 11.03
N ILE A 133 -5.63 6.03 10.90
CA ILE A 133 -5.99 5.09 11.97
C ILE A 133 -4.88 4.06 12.15
N GLY A 134 -4.49 3.82 13.41
CA GLY A 134 -3.51 2.81 13.77
C GLY A 134 -4.16 1.44 13.88
N ALA A 135 -3.84 0.51 12.95
CA ALA A 135 -4.29 -0.88 12.99
C ALA A 135 -3.37 -1.77 12.16
N ASP A 136 -3.38 -3.07 12.44
CA ASP A 136 -2.68 -4.06 11.64
C ASP A 136 -3.54 -4.48 10.44
N ILE A 137 -3.03 -4.17 9.24
CA ILE A 137 -3.71 -4.49 7.97
C ILE A 137 -3.79 -6.00 7.67
N PHE A 138 -3.03 -6.83 8.37
CA PHE A 138 -3.10 -8.29 8.26
C PHE A 138 -4.13 -8.92 9.20
N GLU A 139 -4.79 -8.09 10.01
CA GLU A 139 -5.89 -8.46 10.89
C GLU A 139 -7.19 -7.72 10.48
N PRO A 140 -7.90 -8.19 9.44
CA PRO A 140 -9.05 -7.49 8.84
C PRO A 140 -10.11 -7.04 9.85
N HIS A 141 -10.35 -7.82 10.91
CA HIS A 141 -11.32 -7.48 11.95
C HIS A 141 -10.98 -6.17 12.70
N GLN A 142 -9.67 -5.83 12.85
CA GLN A 142 -9.27 -4.56 13.46
C GLN A 142 -9.64 -3.35 12.60
N ILE A 143 -9.96 -3.57 11.34
CA ILE A 143 -10.30 -2.54 10.37
C ILE A 143 -11.80 -2.57 10.07
N ILE A 144 -12.32 -3.73 9.71
CA ILE A 144 -13.74 -3.91 9.35
C ILE A 144 -14.67 -3.55 10.51
N ASP A 145 -14.29 -3.95 11.74
CA ASP A 145 -15.10 -3.71 12.95
C ASP A 145 -14.67 -2.43 13.70
N ASN A 146 -13.72 -1.67 13.17
CA ASN A 146 -13.21 -0.48 13.80
C ASN A 146 -14.26 0.62 13.83
N HIS A 147 -14.59 1.08 15.04
CA HIS A 147 -15.59 2.13 15.25
C HIS A 147 -15.25 3.44 14.52
N ASP A 148 -13.97 3.86 14.55
CA ASP A 148 -13.56 5.13 13.94
C ASP A 148 -13.56 5.02 12.40
N ILE A 149 -13.18 3.88 11.83
CA ILE A 149 -13.29 3.64 10.38
C ILE A 149 -14.75 3.70 9.96
N ARG A 150 -15.65 2.99 10.68
CA ARG A 150 -17.09 2.98 10.40
C ARG A 150 -17.80 4.31 10.64
N LYS A 151 -17.21 5.21 11.39
CA LYS A 151 -17.70 6.58 11.56
C LYS A 151 -17.51 7.41 10.28
N TYR A 152 -16.44 7.15 9.55
CA TYR A 152 -16.06 7.94 8.37
C TYR A 152 -16.40 7.24 7.04
N LEU A 153 -16.41 5.91 7.00
CA LEU A 153 -16.80 5.11 5.84
C LEU A 153 -18.13 4.42 6.07
N ASP A 154 -19.02 4.52 5.10
CA ASP A 154 -20.28 3.83 5.06
C ASP A 154 -20.13 2.50 4.31
N PHE A 155 -20.14 1.41 5.04
CA PHE A 155 -20.03 0.06 4.48
C PHE A 155 -21.31 -0.44 3.79
N SER A 156 -22.35 0.39 3.65
CA SER A 156 -23.48 0.13 2.75
C SER A 156 -23.28 0.68 1.34
N GLU A 157 -22.27 1.55 1.14
CA GLU A 157 -21.94 2.17 -0.13
C GLU A 157 -20.56 1.69 -0.64
N PRO A 158 -20.32 1.67 -1.97
CA PRO A 158 -19.06 1.17 -2.53
C PRO A 158 -17.81 1.83 -1.95
N ILE A 159 -16.82 1.00 -1.62
CA ILE A 159 -15.52 1.41 -1.08
C ILE A 159 -14.40 0.93 -2.02
N ALA A 160 -13.38 1.74 -2.23
CA ALA A 160 -12.12 1.31 -2.79
C ALA A 160 -11.15 0.90 -1.66
N LEU A 161 -10.91 -0.40 -1.53
CA LEU A 161 -9.87 -0.96 -0.65
C LEU A 161 -8.55 -1.05 -1.41
N LEU A 162 -7.50 -0.43 -0.88
CA LEU A 162 -6.18 -0.39 -1.49
C LEU A 162 -5.18 -1.16 -0.63
N GLN A 163 -4.50 -2.14 -1.23
CA GLN A 163 -3.41 -2.94 -0.67
C GLN A 163 -2.19 -2.78 -1.59
N ASN A 164 -1.64 -1.56 -1.61
CA ASN A 164 -0.62 -1.19 -2.57
C ASN A 164 0.79 -1.38 -2.00
N GLY A 165 1.46 -2.47 -2.40
CA GLY A 165 2.81 -2.77 -1.93
C GLY A 165 2.88 -3.26 -0.47
N THR A 166 1.85 -3.93 0.02
CA THR A 166 1.70 -4.31 1.43
C THR A 166 1.67 -5.81 1.64
N LEU A 167 0.85 -6.53 0.89
CA LEU A 167 0.61 -7.97 1.11
C LEU A 167 1.84 -8.85 0.89
N HIS A 168 2.86 -8.38 0.20
CA HIS A 168 4.13 -9.10 0.09
C HIS A 168 4.97 -9.09 1.38
N HIS A 169 4.56 -8.30 2.37
CA HIS A 169 5.14 -8.35 3.71
C HIS A 169 4.36 -9.27 4.67
N CYS A 170 3.22 -9.81 4.22
CA CYS A 170 2.45 -10.76 4.99
C CYS A 170 3.16 -12.11 5.04
N GLY A 171 3.63 -12.48 6.22
CA GLY A 171 4.20 -13.78 6.55
C GLY A 171 3.42 -14.44 7.68
N GLY A 172 3.72 -15.72 7.94
CA GLY A 172 3.08 -16.46 9.03
C GLY A 172 2.15 -17.58 8.54
N THR A 173 1.17 -17.94 9.38
CA THR A 173 0.30 -19.08 9.12
C THR A 173 -0.90 -18.77 8.22
N ARG A 174 -1.28 -17.50 8.11
CA ARG A 174 -2.38 -17.05 7.26
C ARG A 174 -1.85 -16.65 5.89
N SER A 175 -2.52 -17.07 4.83
CA SER A 175 -2.17 -16.64 3.49
C SER A 175 -2.71 -15.22 3.21
N PRO A 176 -2.05 -14.41 2.36
CA PRO A 176 -2.62 -13.14 1.90
C PRO A 176 -3.98 -13.30 1.22
N ALA A 177 -4.23 -14.43 0.54
CA ALA A 177 -5.52 -14.70 -0.08
C ALA A 177 -6.63 -14.89 0.96
N ASP A 178 -6.34 -15.51 2.12
CA ASP A 178 -7.32 -15.66 3.20
C ASP A 178 -7.63 -14.31 3.86
N ILE A 179 -6.60 -13.48 4.07
CA ILE A 179 -6.76 -12.11 4.57
C ILE A 179 -7.63 -11.28 3.61
N MET A 180 -7.34 -11.35 2.32
CA MET A 180 -8.12 -10.62 1.32
C MET A 180 -9.55 -11.10 1.20
N ARG A 181 -9.81 -12.41 1.40
CA ARG A 181 -11.18 -12.94 1.42
C ARG A 181 -12.02 -12.28 2.50
N GLU A 182 -11.49 -12.14 3.72
CA GLU A 182 -12.21 -11.48 4.81
C GLU A 182 -12.54 -10.01 4.49
N TYR A 183 -11.59 -9.27 3.88
CA TYR A 183 -11.86 -7.91 3.41
C TYR A 183 -12.93 -7.88 2.33
N ILE A 184 -12.80 -8.72 1.30
CA ILE A 184 -13.71 -8.76 0.16
C ILE A 184 -15.13 -9.14 0.63
N ASP A 185 -15.26 -10.10 1.54
CA ASP A 185 -16.56 -10.52 2.08
C ASP A 185 -17.29 -9.36 2.79
N ALA A 186 -16.54 -8.51 3.49
CA ALA A 186 -17.09 -7.37 4.22
C ALA A 186 -17.45 -6.16 3.35
N LEU A 187 -16.89 -6.05 2.14
CA LEU A 187 -17.19 -4.94 1.24
C LEU A 187 -18.56 -5.11 0.59
N PRO A 188 -19.32 -4.02 0.35
CA PRO A 188 -20.57 -4.08 -0.41
C PRO A 188 -20.32 -4.31 -1.91
N SER A 189 -21.37 -4.77 -2.63
CA SER A 189 -21.38 -4.87 -4.09
C SER A 189 -21.05 -3.51 -4.71
N GLY A 190 -20.32 -3.52 -5.84
CA GLY A 190 -19.85 -2.31 -6.50
C GLY A 190 -18.56 -1.75 -5.94
N SER A 191 -18.02 -2.28 -4.83
CA SER A 191 -16.71 -1.93 -4.29
C SER A 191 -15.57 -2.39 -5.20
N TYR A 192 -14.42 -1.76 -5.03
CA TYR A 192 -13.20 -2.10 -5.77
C TYR A 192 -12.07 -2.46 -4.80
N VAL A 193 -11.22 -3.37 -5.24
CA VAL A 193 -9.99 -3.76 -4.53
C VAL A 193 -8.81 -3.59 -5.47
N GLY A 194 -7.84 -2.78 -5.07
CA GLY A 194 -6.59 -2.61 -5.78
C GLY A 194 -5.45 -3.25 -5.01
N ILE A 195 -4.68 -4.11 -5.67
CA ILE A 195 -3.53 -4.79 -5.08
C ILE A 195 -2.33 -4.60 -5.98
N SER A 196 -1.18 -4.26 -5.40
CA SER A 196 0.13 -4.49 -6.02
C SER A 196 1.00 -5.38 -5.13
N HIS A 197 1.81 -6.22 -5.78
CA HIS A 197 2.55 -7.25 -5.08
C HIS A 197 3.88 -7.55 -5.78
N PHE A 198 4.90 -7.94 -5.02
CA PHE A 198 6.13 -8.49 -5.58
C PHE A 198 5.82 -9.78 -6.34
N LEU A 199 6.24 -9.83 -7.60
CA LEU A 199 5.96 -10.91 -8.53
C LEU A 199 7.19 -11.77 -8.77
N ASP A 200 7.06 -13.09 -8.61
CA ASP A 200 7.90 -14.04 -9.32
C ASP A 200 7.27 -14.26 -10.71
N PRO A 201 7.86 -13.76 -11.79
CA PRO A 201 7.26 -13.85 -13.11
C PRO A 201 7.35 -15.23 -13.76
N GLU A 202 7.92 -16.22 -13.07
CA GLU A 202 8.11 -17.61 -13.53
C GLU A 202 8.91 -17.72 -14.85
N ILE A 203 9.74 -16.69 -15.12
CA ILE A 203 10.73 -16.64 -16.19
C ILE A 203 12.10 -16.73 -15.56
N SER A 204 12.90 -17.74 -15.91
CA SER A 204 14.14 -18.12 -15.22
C SER A 204 15.03 -16.95 -14.81
N GLU A 205 15.31 -16.03 -15.75
CA GLU A 205 16.16 -14.85 -15.52
C GLU A 205 15.58 -13.91 -14.45
N TYR A 206 14.28 -13.60 -14.56
CA TYR A 206 13.61 -12.66 -13.65
C TYR A 206 13.26 -13.31 -12.31
N SER A 207 12.94 -14.60 -12.31
CA SER A 207 12.71 -15.38 -11.09
C SER A 207 13.98 -15.50 -10.24
N GLU A 208 15.15 -15.62 -10.88
CA GLU A 208 16.41 -15.62 -10.15
C GLU A 208 16.67 -14.26 -9.50
N LEU A 209 16.39 -13.16 -10.22
CA LEU A 209 16.50 -11.81 -9.68
C LEU A 209 15.51 -11.59 -8.51
N ALA A 210 14.25 -11.99 -8.67
CA ALA A 210 13.23 -11.93 -7.63
C ALA A 210 13.69 -12.66 -6.36
N ARG A 211 14.19 -13.89 -6.48
CA ARG A 211 14.73 -14.66 -5.34
C ARG A 211 15.92 -14.00 -4.67
N ARG A 212 16.83 -13.38 -5.41
CA ARG A 212 17.96 -12.66 -4.81
C ARG A 212 17.51 -11.45 -4.01
N ILE A 213 16.53 -10.70 -4.50
CA ILE A 213 15.93 -9.57 -3.76
C ILE A 213 15.21 -10.08 -2.52
N GLU A 214 14.41 -11.13 -2.65
CA GLU A 214 13.70 -11.77 -1.53
C GLU A 214 14.65 -12.18 -0.42
N GLN A 215 15.78 -12.82 -0.76
CA GLN A 215 16.78 -13.22 0.22
C GLN A 215 17.35 -12.02 0.99
N VAL A 216 17.55 -10.88 0.35
CA VAL A 216 17.98 -9.65 1.05
C VAL A 216 16.91 -9.22 2.05
N PHE A 217 15.64 -9.20 1.68
CA PHE A 217 14.54 -8.84 2.59
C PHE A 217 14.44 -9.80 3.76
N LEU A 218 14.43 -11.11 3.50
CA LEU A 218 14.22 -12.15 4.51
C LEU A 218 15.39 -12.26 5.50
N HIS A 219 16.62 -11.99 5.06
CA HIS A 219 17.80 -11.99 5.94
C HIS A 219 18.07 -10.62 6.59
N SER A 220 17.34 -9.59 6.21
CA SER A 220 17.41 -8.30 6.89
C SER A 220 16.63 -8.33 8.22
N PRO A 221 16.81 -7.30 9.08
CA PRO A 221 15.98 -7.15 10.29
C PRO A 221 14.48 -6.97 10.02
N LEU A 222 14.04 -6.72 8.79
CA LEU A 222 12.62 -6.73 8.41
C LEU A 222 12.04 -8.15 8.44
N GLY A 223 12.79 -9.16 7.98
CA GLY A 223 12.38 -10.55 7.95
C GLY A 223 11.16 -10.85 7.07
N CYS A 224 10.82 -9.96 6.15
CA CYS A 224 9.62 -10.07 5.31
C CYS A 224 9.84 -9.42 3.95
N GLY A 225 9.08 -9.86 2.93
CA GLY A 225 9.18 -9.36 1.55
C GLY A 225 9.22 -10.51 0.55
N TRP A 226 8.10 -11.25 0.45
CA TRP A 226 7.98 -12.46 -0.37
C TRP A 226 7.53 -12.14 -1.78
N PHE A 227 8.18 -12.79 -2.75
CA PHE A 227 7.74 -12.79 -4.14
C PHE A 227 6.79 -13.97 -4.37
N ARG A 228 5.66 -13.72 -5.01
CA ARG A 228 4.63 -14.72 -5.29
C ARG A 228 4.41 -14.86 -6.78
N THR A 229 4.00 -16.05 -7.19
CA THR A 229 3.62 -16.33 -8.57
C THR A 229 2.37 -15.53 -8.96
N ARG A 230 2.15 -15.41 -10.27
CA ARG A 230 0.93 -14.79 -10.81
C ARG A 230 -0.33 -15.43 -10.23
N ALA A 231 -0.40 -16.75 -10.19
CA ALA A 231 -1.56 -17.47 -9.69
C ALA A 231 -1.86 -17.19 -8.20
N GLU A 232 -0.81 -17.10 -7.37
CA GLU A 232 -0.97 -16.76 -5.97
C GLU A 232 -1.49 -15.33 -5.78
N ILE A 233 -1.03 -14.38 -6.59
CA ILE A 233 -1.50 -12.99 -6.53
C ILE A 233 -2.94 -12.88 -7.05
N GLU A 234 -3.28 -13.55 -8.15
CA GLU A 234 -4.66 -13.61 -8.68
C GLU A 234 -5.62 -14.25 -7.68
N GLY A 235 -5.15 -15.20 -6.87
CA GLY A 235 -5.93 -15.79 -5.77
C GLY A 235 -6.37 -14.78 -4.71
N MET A 236 -5.68 -13.64 -4.56
CA MET A 236 -6.06 -12.57 -3.64
C MET A 236 -7.27 -11.74 -4.14
N PHE A 237 -7.65 -11.90 -5.40
CA PHE A 237 -8.84 -11.29 -6.00
C PHE A 237 -10.03 -12.25 -6.11
N ALA A 238 -9.99 -13.39 -5.42
CA ALA A 238 -11.06 -14.39 -5.50
C ALA A 238 -12.44 -13.77 -5.15
N GLY A 239 -13.41 -13.95 -6.03
CA GLY A 239 -14.75 -13.36 -5.89
C GLY A 239 -14.93 -11.97 -6.51
N LEU A 240 -13.89 -11.42 -7.12
CA LEU A 240 -13.91 -10.15 -7.82
C LEU A 240 -13.80 -10.34 -9.34
N GLU A 241 -14.38 -9.41 -10.08
CA GLU A 241 -14.19 -9.26 -11.52
C GLU A 241 -12.96 -8.37 -11.76
N LEU A 242 -11.85 -8.98 -12.23
CA LEU A 242 -10.66 -8.22 -12.59
C LEU A 242 -10.94 -7.31 -13.78
N LEU A 243 -10.57 -6.04 -13.65
CA LEU A 243 -10.62 -5.08 -14.74
C LEU A 243 -9.51 -5.37 -15.75
N GLU A 244 -9.78 -5.17 -17.04
CA GLU A 244 -8.72 -5.19 -18.06
C GLU A 244 -7.59 -4.19 -17.70
N PRO A 245 -6.34 -4.54 -17.87
CA PRO A 245 -5.77 -5.75 -18.49
C PRO A 245 -5.61 -6.95 -17.55
N GLY A 246 -6.33 -7.01 -16.44
CA GLY A 246 -6.15 -8.04 -15.41
C GLY A 246 -4.97 -7.72 -14.49
N LEU A 247 -4.32 -8.76 -13.97
CA LEU A 247 -3.04 -8.61 -13.27
C LEU A 247 -1.95 -8.31 -14.31
N ALA A 248 -1.34 -7.14 -14.24
CA ALA A 248 -0.29 -6.69 -15.16
C ALA A 248 0.92 -6.16 -14.40
N LEU A 249 2.06 -6.03 -15.08
CA LEU A 249 3.20 -5.32 -14.49
C LEU A 249 2.78 -3.90 -14.11
N CYS A 250 3.19 -3.42 -12.95
CA CYS A 250 2.82 -2.08 -12.50
C CYS A 250 3.15 -0.99 -13.51
N ALA A 251 4.28 -1.12 -14.21
CA ALA A 251 4.65 -0.19 -15.29
C ALA A 251 3.68 -0.21 -16.50
N GLN A 252 2.95 -1.30 -16.70
CA GLN A 252 2.11 -1.54 -17.88
C GLN A 252 0.60 -1.47 -17.59
N TRP A 253 0.20 -1.35 -16.34
CA TRP A 253 -1.21 -1.20 -16.00
C TRP A 253 -1.68 0.23 -16.32
N TRP A 254 -2.36 0.41 -17.44
CA TRP A 254 -2.86 1.70 -17.99
C TRP A 254 -1.84 2.84 -17.94
N PRO A 255 -0.69 2.72 -18.61
CA PRO A 255 0.35 3.74 -18.58
C PRO A 255 -0.16 5.06 -19.18
N ASP A 256 0.33 6.19 -18.65
CA ASP A 256 -0.05 7.54 -19.12
C ASP A 256 0.49 7.88 -20.51
N GLY A 257 1.32 7.02 -21.09
CA GLY A 257 1.88 7.20 -22.43
C GLY A 257 2.55 5.92 -22.95
N PRO A 258 3.04 5.94 -24.19
CA PRO A 258 3.71 4.77 -24.77
C PRO A 258 5.03 4.48 -24.06
N GLN A 259 5.32 3.22 -23.84
CA GLN A 259 6.61 2.77 -23.36
C GLN A 259 7.67 2.93 -24.46
N ILE A 260 8.58 3.88 -24.28
CA ILE A 260 9.61 4.21 -25.28
C ILE A 260 10.92 3.46 -25.08
N THR A 261 11.15 2.90 -23.91
CA THR A 261 12.34 2.10 -23.57
C THR A 261 11.94 0.73 -23.05
N PRO A 262 12.73 -0.32 -23.29
CA PRO A 262 12.50 -1.62 -22.65
C PRO A 262 12.46 -1.48 -21.14
N LEU A 263 11.67 -2.34 -20.49
CA LEU A 263 11.66 -2.44 -19.03
C LEU A 263 12.99 -3.00 -18.52
N TYR A 264 13.44 -2.50 -17.38
CA TYR A 264 14.52 -3.14 -16.64
C TYR A 264 14.05 -4.49 -16.08
N PRO A 265 14.96 -5.48 -15.89
CA PRO A 265 14.61 -6.78 -15.35
C PRO A 265 13.79 -6.71 -14.04
N VAL A 266 14.11 -5.78 -13.14
CA VAL A 266 13.41 -5.59 -11.86
C VAL A 266 11.95 -5.17 -12.02
N GLN A 267 11.60 -4.49 -13.12
CA GLN A 267 10.22 -4.04 -13.37
C GLN A 267 9.28 -5.20 -13.72
N HIS A 268 9.84 -6.36 -14.09
CA HIS A 268 9.09 -7.61 -14.25
C HIS A 268 8.75 -8.28 -12.90
N CYS A 269 9.31 -7.77 -11.81
CA CYS A 269 9.16 -8.34 -10.47
C CYS A 269 8.12 -7.61 -9.60
N ILE A 270 7.26 -6.80 -10.19
CA ILE A 270 6.12 -6.18 -9.51
C ILE A 270 4.90 -6.10 -10.42
N ALA A 271 3.77 -6.58 -9.94
CA ALA A 271 2.51 -6.56 -10.66
C ALA A 271 1.41 -5.93 -9.81
N GLY A 272 0.39 -5.41 -10.49
CA GLY A 272 -0.80 -4.89 -9.85
C GLY A 272 -2.05 -5.15 -10.68
N GLY A 273 -3.18 -5.10 -10.03
CA GLY A 273 -4.50 -5.27 -10.64
C GLY A 273 -5.58 -4.60 -9.81
N VAL A 274 -6.74 -4.43 -10.41
CA VAL A 274 -7.93 -3.89 -9.76
C VAL A 274 -9.09 -4.83 -10.05
N GLY A 275 -9.79 -5.27 -9.00
CA GLY A 275 -10.97 -6.09 -9.08
C GLY A 275 -12.22 -5.34 -8.59
N ARG A 276 -13.36 -5.56 -9.23
CA ARG A 276 -14.67 -5.04 -8.81
C ARG A 276 -15.46 -6.16 -8.13
N LYS A 277 -16.09 -5.86 -7.00
CA LYS A 277 -17.06 -6.77 -6.37
C LYS A 277 -18.38 -6.69 -7.14
N PRO A 278 -18.90 -7.82 -7.67
CA PRO A 278 -20.17 -7.87 -8.41
C PRO A 278 -21.37 -7.46 -7.57
#